data_53e100b75a4d1c7d13732005f44a5282
#
_entry.id   53e100b75a4d1c7d13732005f44a5282
#
_cell.length_a   1.000
_cell.length_b   1.000
_cell.length_c   1.000
_cell.angle_alpha   90.00
_cell.angle_beta   90.00
_cell.angle_gamma   90.00
#
_symmetry.space_group_name_H-M   'P 1'
#
loop_
_entity.id
_entity.type
_entity.pdbx_description
1 polymer ?
#
loop_
_entity_poly.entity_id
_entity_poly.type
_entity_poly.pdbx_seq_one_letter_code
_entity_poly.pdbx_strand_id
1 'polypeptide(L)'
;MTTRIRFSTAGVYVSQPGYDVDTASQQYLGMYPNMGVMAQVLDGSVTLAAGGAQDYAISNPSQKLPYVFLTAADGAHPHRDTFCAETSPPYNYVRIRNISGPTRTIRFAALIDNT
;
A
#
# COMPACT_ATOMS: atom_id res chain seq x y z
N MET A 1 10.06 15.63 -16.27
CA MET A 1 9.53 14.26 -16.15
C MET A 1 8.12 14.33 -15.55
N THR A 2 7.18 13.62 -16.12
CA THR A 2 5.80 13.59 -15.65
C THR A 2 5.66 12.61 -14.49
N THR A 3 5.13 13.07 -13.37
CA THR A 3 4.82 12.20 -12.23
C THR A 3 3.44 11.62 -12.44
N ARG A 4 3.32 10.29 -12.46
CA ARG A 4 2.06 9.61 -12.69
C ARG A 4 1.48 8.93 -11.47
N ILE A 5 2.30 8.63 -10.47
CA ILE A 5 1.86 8.00 -9.22
C ILE A 5 2.38 8.83 -8.06
N ARG A 6 1.50 9.15 -7.11
CA ARG A 6 1.85 9.86 -5.90
C ARG A 6 1.22 9.18 -4.70
N PHE A 7 2.04 8.88 -3.69
CA PHE A 7 1.57 8.45 -2.37
C PHE A 7 1.69 9.62 -1.41
N SER A 8 0.64 9.87 -0.66
CA SER A 8 0.63 10.94 0.34
C SER A 8 -0.21 10.53 1.53
N THR A 9 -0.23 11.37 2.58
CA THR A 9 -1.10 11.14 3.73
C THR A 9 -2.58 11.22 3.35
N ALA A 10 -2.91 11.89 2.25
CA ALA A 10 -4.28 11.97 1.72
C ALA A 10 -4.68 10.70 0.94
N GLY A 11 -3.71 9.88 0.50
CA GLY A 11 -3.99 8.65 -0.22
C GLY A 11 -3.08 8.43 -1.42
N VAL A 12 -3.57 7.65 -2.37
CA VAL A 12 -2.86 7.28 -3.59
C VAL A 12 -3.47 8.00 -4.78
N TYR A 13 -2.62 8.60 -5.62
CA TYR A 13 -3.02 9.28 -6.85
C TYR A 13 -2.32 8.63 -8.03
N VAL A 14 -3.07 8.35 -9.10
CA VAL A 14 -2.53 7.84 -10.36
C VAL A 14 -3.12 8.67 -11.49
N SER A 15 -2.27 9.30 -12.30
CA SER A 15 -2.73 10.07 -13.45
C SER A 15 -2.94 9.18 -14.68
N GLN A 16 -3.77 9.66 -15.61
CA GLN A 16 -3.88 9.06 -16.93
C GLN A 16 -2.61 9.36 -17.75
N PRO A 17 -2.30 8.53 -18.76
CA PRO A 17 -1.14 8.80 -19.61
C PRO A 17 -1.15 10.21 -20.20
N GLY A 18 -0.02 10.88 -20.16
CA GLY A 18 0.14 12.25 -20.64
C GLY A 18 -0.16 13.35 -19.64
N TYR A 19 -0.58 13.00 -18.42
CA TYR A 19 -0.90 13.98 -17.35
C TYR A 19 -0.02 13.78 -16.14
N ASP A 20 0.41 14.90 -15.54
CA ASP A 20 1.18 14.88 -14.29
C ASP A 20 0.22 14.82 -13.11
N VAL A 21 0.41 13.88 -12.21
CA VAL A 21 -0.47 13.65 -11.06
C VAL A 21 -0.50 14.86 -10.10
N ASP A 22 0.56 15.65 -10.04
CA ASP A 22 0.65 16.80 -9.13
C ASP A 22 -0.11 18.02 -9.65
N THR A 23 -0.38 18.10 -10.96
CA THR A 23 -1.01 19.25 -11.60
C THR A 23 -2.32 18.93 -12.28
N ALA A 24 -2.60 17.65 -12.58
CA ALA A 24 -3.82 17.26 -13.27
C ALA A 24 -5.06 17.44 -12.37
N SER A 25 -6.18 17.84 -12.97
CA SER A 25 -7.46 17.80 -12.28
C SER A 25 -7.94 16.35 -12.14
N GLN A 26 -8.89 16.11 -11.23
CA GLN A 26 -9.37 14.75 -10.94
C GLN A 26 -9.89 14.01 -12.17
N GLN A 27 -10.44 14.71 -13.14
CA GLN A 27 -10.94 14.08 -14.37
C GLN A 27 -9.84 13.39 -15.20
N TYR A 28 -8.55 13.75 -14.97
CA TYR A 28 -7.40 13.18 -15.66
C TYR A 28 -6.64 12.18 -14.78
N LEU A 29 -7.15 11.86 -13.60
CA LEU A 29 -6.55 10.87 -12.71
C LEU A 29 -7.24 9.52 -12.92
N GLY A 30 -6.44 8.45 -13.03
CA GLY A 30 -6.96 7.10 -13.05
C GLY A 30 -7.33 6.61 -11.66
N MET A 31 -6.69 7.19 -10.62
CA MET A 31 -6.97 6.88 -9.23
C MET A 31 -6.66 8.10 -8.37
N TYR A 32 -7.53 8.39 -7.40
CA TYR A 32 -7.32 9.43 -6.39
C TYR A 32 -8.15 9.09 -5.15
N PRO A 33 -7.84 9.70 -3.98
CA PRO A 33 -8.63 9.45 -2.78
C PRO A 33 -10.10 9.80 -2.98
N ASN A 34 -10.99 8.99 -2.38
CA ASN A 34 -12.45 9.19 -2.41
C ASN A 34 -13.09 9.06 -3.80
N MET A 35 -12.44 8.40 -4.74
CA MET A 35 -13.07 8.19 -6.05
C MET A 35 -14.16 7.11 -6.06
N GLY A 36 -14.39 6.42 -4.93
CA GLY A 36 -15.48 5.46 -4.79
C GLY A 36 -15.17 4.05 -5.25
N VAL A 37 -14.02 3.82 -5.87
CA VAL A 37 -13.60 2.50 -6.35
C VAL A 37 -12.66 1.81 -5.37
N MET A 38 -11.68 2.56 -4.85
CA MET A 38 -10.68 2.07 -3.91
C MET A 38 -10.60 3.02 -2.71
N ALA A 39 -10.49 2.45 -1.52
CA ALA A 39 -10.29 3.23 -0.30
C ALA A 39 -8.98 2.82 0.37
N GLN A 40 -8.17 3.78 0.76
CA GLN A 40 -6.97 3.52 1.55
C GLN A 40 -7.37 3.28 3.00
N VAL A 41 -7.05 2.10 3.53
CA VAL A 41 -7.42 1.72 4.90
C VAL A 41 -6.21 1.60 5.82
N LEU A 42 -5.00 1.64 5.27
CA LEU A 42 -3.77 1.52 6.05
C LEU A 42 -2.65 2.24 5.31
N ASP A 43 -1.82 2.97 6.08
CA ASP A 43 -0.61 3.62 5.58
C ASP A 43 0.36 3.77 6.74
N GLY A 44 1.63 3.47 6.51
CA GLY A 44 2.64 3.62 7.53
C GLY A 44 3.97 3.00 7.16
N SER A 45 4.83 2.88 8.17
CA SER A 45 6.11 2.21 8.05
C SER A 45 6.43 1.47 9.34
N VAL A 46 7.24 0.42 9.23
CA VAL A 46 7.67 -0.38 10.37
C VAL A 46 9.09 -0.88 10.13
N THR A 47 9.88 -0.94 11.21
CA THR A 47 11.22 -1.52 11.18
C THR A 47 11.17 -2.88 11.83
N LEU A 48 11.55 -3.93 11.08
CA LEU A 48 11.50 -5.31 11.51
C LEU A 48 12.86 -5.97 11.31
N ALA A 49 13.31 -6.72 12.33
CA ALA A 49 14.44 -7.62 12.20
C ALA A 49 14.04 -8.85 11.37
N ALA A 50 15.04 -9.58 10.88
CA ALA A 50 14.77 -10.83 10.16
C ALA A 50 13.92 -11.79 11.01
N GLY A 51 12.86 -12.34 10.44
CA GLY A 51 11.89 -13.16 11.15
C GLY A 51 10.83 -12.38 11.91
N GLY A 52 10.92 -11.04 11.96
CA GLY A 52 9.94 -10.20 12.65
C GLY A 52 8.68 -9.98 11.84
N ALA A 53 7.57 -9.75 12.54
CA ALA A 53 6.28 -9.48 11.93
C ALA A 53 5.48 -8.50 12.80
N GLN A 54 4.61 -7.74 12.16
CA GLN A 54 3.70 -6.81 12.84
C GLN A 54 2.34 -6.85 12.18
N ASP A 55 1.29 -6.97 12.99
CA ASP A 55 -0.08 -6.97 12.53
C ASP A 55 -0.69 -5.58 12.66
N TYR A 56 -1.48 -5.19 11.66
CA TYR A 56 -2.21 -3.93 11.64
C TYR A 56 -3.68 -4.21 11.37
N ALA A 57 -4.55 -3.73 12.24
CA ALA A 57 -5.99 -3.84 12.04
C ALA A 57 -6.44 -2.87 10.94
N ILE A 58 -7.35 -3.33 10.09
CA ILE A 58 -7.98 -2.48 9.07
C ILE A 58 -9.50 -2.57 9.19
N SER A 59 -10.18 -1.51 8.78
CA SER A 59 -11.64 -1.51 8.66
C SER A 59 -12.01 -2.02 7.29
N ASN A 60 -12.65 -3.18 7.22
CA ASN A 60 -13.02 -3.84 5.97
C ASN A 60 -14.37 -4.54 6.12
N PRO A 61 -15.48 -3.76 6.25
CA PRO A 61 -16.79 -4.34 6.49
C PRO A 61 -17.30 -5.19 5.33
N SER A 62 -16.85 -4.93 4.11
CA SER A 62 -17.23 -5.72 2.93
C SER A 62 -16.45 -7.03 2.80
N GLN A 63 -15.44 -7.26 3.64
CA GLN A 63 -14.63 -8.47 3.67
C GLN A 63 -13.99 -8.82 2.32
N LYS A 64 -13.56 -7.80 1.58
CA LYS A 64 -12.87 -7.98 0.31
C LYS A 64 -11.37 -8.06 0.53
N LEU A 65 -10.69 -8.81 -0.34
CA LEU A 65 -9.23 -8.94 -0.28
C LEU A 65 -8.57 -7.57 -0.47
N PRO A 66 -7.74 -7.11 0.48
CA PRO A 66 -7.05 -5.84 0.31
C PRO A 66 -5.89 -5.96 -0.68
N TYR A 67 -5.59 -4.86 -1.36
CA TYR A 67 -4.38 -4.69 -2.14
C TYR A 67 -3.34 -4.01 -1.28
N VAL A 68 -2.17 -4.62 -1.13
CA VAL A 68 -1.11 -4.10 -0.26
C VAL A 68 0.12 -3.76 -1.10
N PHE A 69 0.61 -2.53 -0.93
CA PHE A 69 1.82 -2.04 -1.58
C PHE A 69 2.92 -1.94 -0.54
N LEU A 70 4.09 -2.50 -0.85
CA LEU A 70 5.24 -2.52 0.04
C LEU A 70 6.47 -1.97 -0.66
N THR A 71 7.26 -1.19 0.08
CA THR A 71 8.60 -0.79 -0.34
C THR A 71 9.54 -0.90 0.85
N ALA A 72 10.82 -1.14 0.60
CA ALA A 72 11.83 -1.17 1.65
C ALA A 72 12.83 -0.03 1.46
N ALA A 73 13.29 0.54 2.57
CA ALA A 73 14.26 1.64 2.54
C ALA A 73 15.60 1.22 1.95
N ASP A 74 15.95 -0.07 2.01
CA ASP A 74 17.18 -0.62 1.44
C ASP A 74 17.07 -0.95 -0.06
N GLY A 75 15.94 -0.67 -0.68
CA GLY A 75 15.71 -0.93 -2.10
C GLY A 75 15.37 -2.36 -2.46
N ALA A 76 15.25 -3.27 -1.47
CA ALA A 76 14.84 -4.64 -1.74
C ALA A 76 13.41 -4.70 -2.27
N HIS A 77 13.13 -5.70 -3.09
CA HIS A 77 11.78 -5.90 -3.63
C HIS A 77 10.97 -6.86 -2.76
N PRO A 78 9.65 -6.65 -2.62
CA PRO A 78 8.79 -7.61 -1.94
C PRO A 78 8.88 -8.99 -2.62
N HIS A 79 9.08 -10.02 -1.81
CA HIS A 79 9.16 -11.40 -2.28
C HIS A 79 8.96 -12.33 -1.08
N ARG A 80 8.44 -13.52 -1.32
CA ARG A 80 8.20 -14.51 -0.25
C ARG A 80 9.47 -14.87 0.54
N ASP A 81 10.65 -14.64 -0.01
CA ASP A 81 11.93 -14.95 0.63
C ASP A 81 12.60 -13.71 1.27
N THR A 82 12.05 -12.51 1.08
CA THR A 82 12.62 -11.27 1.62
C THR A 82 11.68 -10.62 2.62
N PHE A 83 10.63 -9.99 2.15
CA PHE A 83 9.59 -9.41 2.99
C PHE A 83 8.27 -9.42 2.22
N CYS A 84 7.18 -9.53 2.94
CA CYS A 84 5.86 -9.63 2.33
C CYS A 84 4.78 -9.15 3.28
N ALA A 85 3.56 -9.02 2.75
CA ALA A 85 2.37 -8.80 3.51
C ALA A 85 1.47 -10.03 3.43
N GLU A 86 0.78 -10.33 4.52
CA GLU A 86 -0.15 -11.46 4.61
C GLU A 86 -1.48 -10.98 5.18
N THR A 87 -2.55 -11.62 4.76
CA THR A 87 -3.88 -11.44 5.32
C THR A 87 -4.66 -12.74 5.16
N SER A 88 -5.75 -12.87 5.91
CA SER A 88 -6.65 -14.03 5.78
C SER A 88 -8.09 -13.60 6.09
N PRO A 89 -9.10 -14.37 5.61
CA PRO A 89 -10.49 -14.03 5.91
C PRO A 89 -10.72 -13.88 7.42
N PRO A 90 -11.49 -12.88 7.88
CA PRO A 90 -12.33 -11.94 7.11
C PRO A 90 -11.61 -10.68 6.60
N TYR A 91 -10.31 -10.69 6.46
CA TYR A 91 -9.50 -9.60 5.91
C TYR A 91 -9.61 -8.29 6.70
N ASN A 92 -9.59 -8.41 8.03
CA ASN A 92 -9.67 -7.27 8.94
C ASN A 92 -8.30 -6.89 9.51
N TYR A 93 -7.22 -7.46 8.99
CA TYR A 93 -5.85 -7.14 9.37
C TYR A 93 -4.90 -7.36 8.20
N VAL A 94 -3.73 -6.74 8.30
CA VAL A 94 -2.60 -6.96 7.40
C VAL A 94 -1.38 -7.23 8.26
N ARG A 95 -0.66 -8.31 7.98
CA ARG A 95 0.59 -8.65 8.65
C ARG A 95 1.75 -8.31 7.74
N ILE A 96 2.64 -7.46 8.22
CA ILE A 96 3.88 -7.13 7.51
C ILE A 96 4.97 -8.00 8.12
N ARG A 97 5.71 -8.70 7.27
CA ARG A 97 6.72 -9.67 7.72
C ARG A 97 8.03 -9.44 7.01
N ASN A 98 9.13 -9.37 7.77
CA ASN A 98 10.50 -9.41 7.23
C ASN A 98 11.03 -10.83 7.42
N ILE A 99 11.16 -11.58 6.33
CA ILE A 99 11.42 -13.02 6.37
C ILE A 99 12.91 -13.30 6.52
N SER A 100 13.75 -12.62 5.73
CA SER A 100 15.18 -12.87 5.75
C SER A 100 15.97 -11.62 5.39
N GLY A 101 17.28 -11.66 5.65
CA GLY A 101 18.19 -10.57 5.33
C GLY A 101 18.38 -9.61 6.51
N PRO A 102 18.74 -8.34 6.25
CA PRO A 102 18.98 -7.37 7.31
C PRO A 102 17.67 -6.90 7.95
N THR A 103 17.77 -6.22 9.08
CA THR A 103 16.68 -5.42 9.60
C THR A 103 16.28 -4.40 8.54
N ARG A 104 14.96 -4.31 8.25
CA ARG A 104 14.44 -3.44 7.20
C ARG A 104 13.40 -2.49 7.75
N THR A 105 13.40 -1.27 7.21
CA THR A 105 12.27 -0.36 7.35
C THR A 105 11.37 -0.54 6.13
N ILE A 106 10.17 -1.03 6.36
CA ILE A 106 9.20 -1.36 5.31
C ILE A 106 8.10 -0.31 5.35
N ARG A 107 7.89 0.35 4.23
CA ARG A 107 6.75 1.26 4.05
C ARG A 107 5.62 0.52 3.37
N PHE A 108 4.40 0.73 3.86
CA PHE A 108 3.25 -0.02 3.36
C PHE A 108 2.02 0.86 3.23
N ALA A 109 1.15 0.47 2.32
CA ALA A 109 -0.18 1.04 2.15
C ALA A 109 -1.13 -0.08 1.73
N ALA A 110 -2.35 -0.07 2.25
CA ALA A 110 -3.36 -1.05 1.89
C ALA A 110 -4.62 -0.34 1.38
N LEU A 111 -5.17 -0.87 0.31
CA LEU A 111 -6.37 -0.37 -0.34
C LEU A 111 -7.40 -1.48 -0.42
N ILE A 112 -8.67 -1.14 -0.26
CA ILE A 112 -9.78 -2.06 -0.48
C ILE A 112 -10.69 -1.52 -1.57
N ASP A 113 -11.34 -2.45 -2.30
CA ASP A 113 -12.41 -2.11 -3.24
C ASP A 113 -13.63 -1.69 -2.44
N ASN A 114 -14.10 -0.47 -2.66
CA ASN A 114 -15.18 0.14 -1.90
C ASN A 114 -16.48 0.19 -2.70
N THR A 115 -16.56 -0.54 -3.81
CA THR A 115 -17.76 -0.59 -4.64
C THR A 115 -18.82 -1.56 -4.09
#